data_e4e00cfe79ecbc50e90a152753f2f77c
#
_entry.id   e4e00cfe79ecbc50e90a152753f2f77c
#
_cell.length_a   1.000
_cell.length_b   1.000
_cell.length_c   1.000
_cell.angle_alpha   90.00
_cell.angle_beta   90.00
_cell.angle_gamma   90.00
#
_symmetry.space_group_name_H-M   'P 1'
#
loop_
_entity.id
_entity.type
_entity.pdbx_description
1 polymer ?
#
loop_
_entity_poly.entity_id
_entity_poly.type
_entity_poly.pdbx_seq_one_letter_code
_entity_poly.pdbx_strand_id
1 'polypeptide(L)'
;MKQRKIIIAIADGVGDRPIKALEGLTPLQLAKAPYLDRIAREGVTGMMDPLFPGIPVGTDMGHLILFGNDPKLYPGRGPIEAAGVGLTLQAGDIAFRCNFAYRDANGIIVDRRAGRIRQGTQEIAQELEGLMVEDVEVHFSPATEHRAVLVLSGPGLSPAVSDTDPKAPNDGVAYKPAQALEDSPSARKTARILNQVLEIAYERFSSHPVNLDRQAAGLYPANFIITRGAGMMTDFQPLCQEFGYQAAVVAREDTVLGMGRLSAMTIITDDRLTGNVDTDPELKADLALDALKTHDLVYAHIKAPDVMGHDNQPLGKIQAIEVFDRMVGRILDGLDDQTYIALVADHSTPCEKGEHSGEPVPIAVWGPSIRQDTVSHYDEIDCSRGGLGRLTGREFLFSLLDLANWVKKQGN
;
A
#
# COMPACT_ATOMS: atom_id res chain seq x y z
N MET A 1 -2.03 -34.32 -3.11
CA MET A 1 -1.27 -33.85 -4.30
C MET A 1 -0.11 -33.00 -3.79
N LYS A 2 0.98 -32.84 -4.56
CA LYS A 2 2.09 -31.96 -4.16
C LYS A 2 1.63 -30.49 -4.25
N GLN A 3 1.96 -29.70 -3.25
CA GLN A 3 1.74 -28.25 -3.25
C GLN A 3 2.62 -27.61 -4.32
N ARG A 4 2.09 -26.59 -4.98
CA ARG A 4 2.74 -25.84 -6.06
C ARG A 4 2.98 -24.41 -5.66
N LYS A 5 3.89 -23.75 -6.34
CA LYS A 5 4.26 -22.36 -6.10
C LYS A 5 3.39 -21.41 -6.93
N ILE A 6 3.29 -20.17 -6.44
CA ILE A 6 2.49 -19.13 -7.08
C ILE A 6 3.32 -17.84 -7.13
N ILE A 7 3.32 -17.15 -8.26
CA ILE A 7 3.66 -15.72 -8.36
C ILE A 7 2.38 -14.93 -8.64
N ILE A 8 2.15 -13.85 -7.90
CA ILE A 8 1.09 -12.88 -8.17
C ILE A 8 1.75 -11.57 -8.57
N ALA A 9 1.63 -11.20 -9.83
CA ALA A 9 2.09 -9.93 -10.36
C ALA A 9 0.98 -8.89 -10.22
N ILE A 10 1.26 -7.80 -9.49
CA ILE A 10 0.30 -6.74 -9.19
C ILE A 10 0.66 -5.47 -9.95
N ALA A 11 -0.24 -5.03 -10.84
CA ALA A 11 -0.19 -3.71 -11.47
C ALA A 11 -1.12 -2.76 -10.70
N ASP A 12 -0.57 -2.05 -9.72
CA ASP A 12 -1.32 -1.15 -8.84
C ASP A 12 -2.12 -0.12 -9.65
N GLY A 13 -3.42 -0.03 -9.39
CA GLY A 13 -4.29 0.95 -10.00
C GLY A 13 -4.47 0.81 -11.52
N VAL A 14 -4.20 -0.36 -12.12
CA VAL A 14 -4.12 -0.50 -13.58
C VAL A 14 -5.43 -0.20 -14.30
N GLY A 15 -6.58 -0.59 -13.73
CA GLY A 15 -7.88 -0.39 -14.37
C GLY A 15 -8.19 1.07 -14.65
N ASP A 16 -8.84 1.33 -15.79
CA ASP A 16 -9.22 2.66 -16.23
C ASP A 16 -10.59 2.66 -16.92
N ARG A 17 -11.07 3.84 -17.22
CA ARG A 17 -12.25 4.07 -18.06
C ARG A 17 -11.83 4.42 -19.48
N PRO A 18 -12.73 4.26 -20.49
CA PRO A 18 -12.48 4.76 -21.83
C PRO A 18 -12.17 6.26 -21.81
N ILE A 19 -11.01 6.65 -22.35
CA ILE A 19 -10.51 8.02 -22.35
C ILE A 19 -10.73 8.65 -23.71
N LYS A 20 -11.36 9.82 -23.75
CA LYS A 20 -11.66 10.49 -25.03
C LYS A 20 -10.41 10.80 -25.86
N ALA A 21 -9.32 11.23 -25.20
CA ALA A 21 -8.03 11.51 -25.86
C ALA A 21 -7.35 10.25 -26.42
N LEU A 22 -7.79 9.06 -26.02
CA LEU A 22 -7.35 7.76 -26.51
C LEU A 22 -8.41 7.09 -27.42
N GLU A 23 -9.20 7.88 -28.13
CA GLU A 23 -10.27 7.42 -29.06
C GLU A 23 -11.32 6.51 -28.37
N GLY A 24 -11.52 6.68 -27.07
CA GLY A 24 -12.47 5.90 -26.29
C GLY A 24 -11.96 4.54 -25.84
N LEU A 25 -10.66 4.30 -25.91
CA LEU A 25 -10.00 3.12 -25.37
C LEU A 25 -9.40 3.38 -23.99
N THR A 26 -9.12 2.31 -23.25
CA THR A 26 -8.37 2.40 -21.99
C THR A 26 -6.86 2.36 -22.24
N PRO A 27 -6.04 2.82 -21.31
CA PRO A 27 -4.59 2.65 -21.39
C PRO A 27 -4.16 1.18 -21.54
N LEU A 28 -4.87 0.25 -20.91
CA LEU A 28 -4.57 -1.18 -20.98
C LEU A 28 -4.86 -1.76 -22.36
N GLN A 29 -5.94 -1.31 -23.02
CA GLN A 29 -6.24 -1.69 -24.41
C GLN A 29 -5.22 -1.19 -25.44
N LEU A 30 -4.51 -0.10 -25.14
CA LEU A 30 -3.53 0.50 -26.05
C LEU A 30 -2.08 0.12 -25.76
N ALA A 31 -1.79 -0.37 -24.58
CA ALA A 31 -0.43 -0.78 -24.20
C ALA A 31 0.05 -1.95 -25.06
N LYS A 32 1.32 -1.90 -25.45
CA LYS A 32 1.97 -3.04 -26.10
C LYS A 32 2.41 -4.05 -25.03
N ALA A 33 1.53 -4.99 -24.72
CA ALA A 33 1.68 -5.91 -23.60
C ALA A 33 1.63 -7.39 -24.05
N PRO A 34 2.58 -7.86 -24.90
CA PRO A 34 2.54 -9.19 -25.48
C PRO A 34 2.62 -10.33 -24.46
N TYR A 35 3.25 -10.12 -23.31
CA TYR A 35 3.36 -11.13 -22.26
C TYR A 35 2.08 -11.22 -21.42
N LEU A 36 1.43 -10.09 -21.15
CA LEU A 36 0.09 -10.09 -20.52
C LEU A 36 -0.93 -10.79 -21.44
N ASP A 37 -0.92 -10.47 -22.73
CA ASP A 37 -1.76 -11.12 -23.74
C ASP A 37 -1.45 -12.62 -23.88
N ARG A 38 -0.19 -13.01 -23.73
CA ARG A 38 0.18 -14.42 -23.69
C ARG A 38 -0.47 -15.16 -22.52
N ILE A 39 -0.43 -14.57 -21.33
CA ILE A 39 -1.07 -15.15 -20.14
C ILE A 39 -2.58 -15.22 -20.33
N ALA A 40 -3.22 -14.20 -20.90
CA ALA A 40 -4.65 -14.23 -21.21
C ALA A 40 -5.00 -15.34 -22.20
N ARG A 41 -4.25 -15.47 -23.29
CA ARG A 41 -4.51 -16.43 -24.37
C ARG A 41 -4.23 -17.88 -23.98
N GLU A 42 -3.21 -18.12 -23.15
CA GLU A 42 -2.79 -19.47 -22.75
C GLU A 42 -3.34 -19.87 -21.37
N GLY A 43 -4.05 -18.98 -20.68
CA GLY A 43 -4.56 -19.12 -19.34
C GLY A 43 -6.08 -19.05 -19.24
N VAL A 44 -6.53 -18.58 -18.09
CA VAL A 44 -7.94 -18.28 -17.81
C VAL A 44 -8.04 -16.89 -17.24
N THR A 45 -9.02 -16.11 -17.68
CA THR A 45 -9.20 -14.69 -17.32
C THR A 45 -10.53 -14.45 -16.63
N GLY A 46 -10.68 -13.26 -16.08
CA GLY A 46 -11.92 -12.79 -15.45
C GLY A 46 -11.80 -11.36 -14.97
N MET A 47 -12.75 -10.93 -14.16
CA MET A 47 -12.76 -9.63 -13.51
C MET A 47 -12.78 -9.82 -11.99
N MET A 48 -12.19 -8.87 -11.26
CA MET A 48 -12.17 -8.91 -9.80
C MET A 48 -12.63 -7.58 -9.21
N ASP A 49 -13.59 -7.64 -8.30
CA ASP A 49 -13.88 -6.53 -7.38
C ASP A 49 -12.97 -6.70 -6.16
N PRO A 50 -12.08 -5.75 -5.86
CA PRO A 50 -11.14 -5.93 -4.73
C PRO A 50 -11.87 -6.23 -3.42
N LEU A 51 -12.90 -5.46 -3.07
CA LEU A 51 -13.73 -5.66 -1.88
C LEU A 51 -15.14 -6.16 -2.26
N PHE A 52 -15.97 -5.27 -2.79
CA PHE A 52 -17.34 -5.57 -3.28
C PHE A 52 -17.61 -4.75 -4.56
N PRO A 53 -18.53 -5.19 -5.41
CA PRO A 53 -18.90 -4.45 -6.62
C PRO A 53 -19.24 -3.00 -6.34
N GLY A 54 -18.56 -2.08 -7.06
CA GLY A 54 -18.82 -0.64 -6.99
C GLY A 54 -18.22 0.08 -5.77
N ILE A 55 -17.47 -0.60 -4.91
CA ILE A 55 -16.82 0.02 -3.73
C ILE A 55 -15.36 0.34 -4.05
N PRO A 56 -14.97 1.63 -4.13
CA PRO A 56 -13.56 2.01 -4.26
C PRO A 56 -12.78 1.64 -3.00
N VAL A 57 -11.57 1.13 -3.19
CA VAL A 57 -10.65 0.86 -2.08
C VAL A 57 -9.33 1.60 -2.27
N GLY A 58 -8.60 1.84 -1.18
CA GLY A 58 -7.22 2.31 -1.22
C GLY A 58 -6.24 1.17 -1.41
N THR A 59 -5.00 1.48 -1.76
CA THR A 59 -3.89 0.52 -1.87
C THR A 59 -3.75 -0.34 -0.61
N ASP A 60 -3.96 0.24 0.57
CA ASP A 60 -3.91 -0.44 1.87
C ASP A 60 -4.99 -1.52 2.01
N MET A 61 -6.24 -1.20 1.72
CA MET A 61 -7.35 -2.16 1.77
C MET A 61 -7.26 -3.20 0.64
N GLY A 62 -6.88 -2.78 -0.58
CA GLY A 62 -6.70 -3.69 -1.72
C GLY A 62 -5.64 -4.76 -1.41
N HIS A 63 -4.47 -4.34 -0.91
CA HIS A 63 -3.41 -5.28 -0.53
C HIS A 63 -3.75 -6.13 0.71
N LEU A 64 -4.47 -5.56 1.70
CA LEU A 64 -4.96 -6.37 2.82
C LEU A 64 -5.75 -7.58 2.32
N ILE A 65 -6.64 -7.37 1.33
CA ILE A 65 -7.48 -8.43 0.77
C ILE A 65 -6.66 -9.38 -0.11
N LEU A 66 -5.81 -8.85 -1.00
CA LEU A 66 -4.96 -9.66 -1.87
C LEU A 66 -3.96 -10.53 -1.09
N PHE A 67 -3.56 -10.10 0.12
CA PHE A 67 -2.71 -10.88 1.02
C PHE A 67 -3.51 -11.86 1.88
N GLY A 68 -4.84 -11.94 1.66
CA GLY A 68 -5.73 -12.95 2.23
C GLY A 68 -6.37 -12.58 3.56
N ASN A 69 -6.14 -11.38 4.06
CA ASN A 69 -6.69 -10.95 5.34
C ASN A 69 -8.19 -10.59 5.22
N ASP A 70 -8.93 -10.74 6.32
CA ASP A 70 -10.33 -10.31 6.36
C ASP A 70 -10.41 -8.78 6.37
N PRO A 71 -11.18 -8.14 5.46
CA PRO A 71 -11.36 -6.68 5.45
C PRO A 71 -11.82 -6.09 6.78
N LYS A 72 -12.52 -6.88 7.60
CA LYS A 72 -12.97 -6.47 8.94
C LYS A 72 -11.82 -6.25 9.92
N LEU A 73 -10.65 -6.81 9.64
CA LEU A 73 -9.45 -6.66 10.46
C LEU A 73 -8.60 -5.46 10.03
N TYR A 74 -9.10 -4.62 9.15
CA TYR A 74 -8.37 -3.44 8.71
C TYR A 74 -7.96 -2.55 9.90
N PRO A 75 -6.65 -2.43 10.18
CA PRO A 75 -6.16 -1.80 11.40
C PRO A 75 -6.18 -0.26 11.32
N GLY A 76 -6.52 0.29 10.18
CA GLY A 76 -6.32 1.70 9.86
C GLY A 76 -4.97 1.97 9.19
N ARG A 77 -4.83 3.14 8.60
CA ARG A 77 -3.63 3.50 7.82
C ARG A 77 -2.38 3.67 8.68
N GLY A 78 -2.53 4.19 9.91
CA GLY A 78 -1.42 4.41 10.83
C GLY A 78 -0.59 3.15 11.10
N PRO A 79 -1.18 2.05 11.54
CA PRO A 79 -0.45 0.80 11.77
C PRO A 79 0.24 0.24 10.53
N ILE A 80 -0.38 0.37 9.36
CA ILE A 80 0.21 -0.09 8.08
C ILE A 80 1.46 0.74 7.74
N GLU A 81 1.39 2.06 7.86
CA GLU A 81 2.54 2.96 7.63
C GLU A 81 3.64 2.72 8.68
N ALA A 82 3.27 2.45 9.95
CA ALA A 82 4.22 2.11 11.00
C ALA A 82 4.98 0.81 10.71
N ALA A 83 4.25 -0.22 10.32
CA ALA A 83 4.87 -1.46 9.85
C ALA A 83 5.73 -1.21 8.59
N GLY A 84 5.30 -0.30 7.69
CA GLY A 84 6.04 0.09 6.49
C GLY A 84 7.43 0.63 6.77
N VAL A 85 7.60 1.42 7.81
CA VAL A 85 8.91 1.94 8.26
C VAL A 85 9.67 0.97 9.19
N GLY A 86 9.13 -0.22 9.43
CA GLY A 86 9.79 -1.28 10.19
C GLY A 86 9.52 -1.26 11.70
N LEU A 87 8.57 -0.46 12.17
CA LEU A 87 8.15 -0.50 13.57
C LEU A 87 7.36 -1.79 13.87
N THR A 88 7.65 -2.41 15.00
CA THR A 88 6.88 -3.54 15.51
C THR A 88 5.77 -3.02 16.41
N LEU A 89 4.52 -3.31 16.04
CA LEU A 89 3.34 -2.89 16.79
C LEU A 89 2.81 -4.04 17.64
N GLN A 90 2.29 -3.69 18.82
CA GLN A 90 1.56 -4.61 19.69
C GLN A 90 0.06 -4.38 19.55
N ALA A 91 -0.74 -5.41 19.84
CA ALA A 91 -2.19 -5.26 19.89
C ALA A 91 -2.59 -4.18 20.91
N GLY A 92 -3.40 -3.21 20.48
CA GLY A 92 -3.79 -2.06 21.29
C GLY A 92 -2.97 -0.80 21.06
N ASP A 93 -1.82 -0.86 20.38
CA ASP A 93 -1.07 0.32 19.99
C ASP A 93 -1.87 1.18 19.01
N ILE A 94 -1.84 2.49 19.20
CA ILE A 94 -2.45 3.46 18.29
C ILE A 94 -1.37 4.10 17.43
N ALA A 95 -1.45 3.92 16.15
CA ALA A 95 -0.52 4.52 15.21
C ALA A 95 -1.18 5.58 14.32
N PHE A 96 -0.39 6.58 13.94
CA PHE A 96 -0.80 7.70 13.10
C PHE A 96 0.18 7.87 11.95
N ARG A 97 -0.34 8.12 10.75
CA ARG A 97 0.47 8.72 9.71
C ARG A 97 0.71 10.19 10.02
N CYS A 98 1.95 10.64 9.90
CA CYS A 98 2.36 11.99 10.24
C CYS A 98 3.08 12.68 9.09
N ASN A 99 3.08 14.01 9.14
CA ASN A 99 4.04 14.83 8.41
C ASN A 99 4.80 15.72 9.40
N PHE A 100 6.10 15.90 9.16
CA PHE A 100 6.80 17.06 9.66
C PHE A 100 6.20 18.31 9.01
N ALA A 101 5.86 19.29 9.82
CA ALA A 101 5.22 20.53 9.39
C ALA A 101 5.95 21.75 9.97
N TYR A 102 5.68 22.91 9.41
CA TYR A 102 6.06 24.19 9.98
C TYR A 102 4.84 24.87 10.60
N ARG A 103 4.89 25.08 11.92
CA ARG A 103 3.92 25.87 12.70
C ARG A 103 4.60 27.14 13.19
N ASP A 104 3.97 28.31 12.96
CA ASP A 104 4.45 29.58 13.47
C ASP A 104 4.07 29.82 14.95
N ALA A 105 4.58 30.92 15.52
CA ALA A 105 4.31 31.29 16.91
C ALA A 105 2.82 31.64 17.18
N ASN A 106 2.03 31.92 16.16
CA ASN A 106 0.60 32.19 16.26
C ASN A 106 -0.25 30.93 16.15
N GLY A 107 0.39 29.76 16.01
CA GLY A 107 -0.30 28.48 15.86
C GLY A 107 -0.80 28.20 14.44
N ILE A 108 -0.29 28.88 13.43
CA ILE A 108 -0.63 28.66 12.02
C ILE A 108 0.26 27.58 11.43
N ILE A 109 -0.33 26.62 10.76
CA ILE A 109 0.40 25.64 9.92
C ILE A 109 0.77 26.32 8.60
N VAL A 110 1.98 26.86 8.58
CA VAL A 110 2.51 27.62 7.43
C VAL A 110 2.78 26.72 6.25
N ASP A 111 3.33 25.52 6.53
CA ASP A 111 3.61 24.49 5.52
C ASP A 111 3.43 23.09 6.12
N ARG A 112 2.55 22.30 5.53
CA ARG A 112 2.21 20.94 5.96
C ARG A 112 3.29 19.89 5.69
N ARG A 113 4.39 20.28 5.05
CA ARG A 113 5.48 19.40 4.61
C ARG A 113 6.86 19.90 5.01
N ALA A 114 6.92 20.99 5.82
CA ALA A 114 8.18 21.66 6.21
C ALA A 114 9.15 21.86 5.02
N GLY A 115 8.61 22.37 3.88
CA GLY A 115 9.38 22.56 2.65
C GLY A 115 9.85 21.23 2.01
N ARG A 116 9.15 20.12 2.25
CA ARG A 116 9.56 18.75 1.84
C ARG A 116 10.95 18.38 2.38
N ILE A 117 11.13 18.56 3.69
CA ILE A 117 12.39 18.19 4.36
C ILE A 117 12.81 16.77 3.99
N ARG A 118 14.10 16.56 3.69
CA ARG A 118 14.69 15.26 3.30
C ARG A 118 15.89 14.87 4.16
N GLN A 119 16.48 15.80 4.90
CA GLN A 119 17.67 15.59 5.72
C GLN A 119 17.42 16.10 7.13
N GLY A 120 18.01 15.45 8.13
CA GLY A 120 17.86 15.81 9.53
C GLY A 120 16.58 15.30 10.18
N THR A 121 15.73 14.56 9.48
CA THR A 121 14.48 14.02 10.02
C THR A 121 14.71 12.95 11.07
N GLN A 122 15.77 12.15 10.92
CA GLN A 122 16.14 11.12 11.88
C GLN A 122 16.59 11.73 13.21
N GLU A 123 17.41 12.77 13.14
CA GLU A 123 17.92 13.48 14.32
C GLU A 123 16.78 14.16 15.08
N ILE A 124 15.86 14.83 14.38
CA ILE A 124 14.68 15.46 14.99
C ILE A 124 13.78 14.41 15.64
N ALA A 125 13.60 13.26 14.99
CA ALA A 125 12.69 12.22 15.51
C ALA A 125 13.16 11.62 16.83
N GLN A 126 14.45 11.56 17.07
CA GLN A 126 15.02 11.06 18.33
C GLN A 126 14.55 11.83 19.56
N GLU A 127 14.12 13.07 19.41
CA GLU A 127 13.59 13.88 20.49
C GLU A 127 12.29 13.32 21.10
N LEU A 128 11.57 12.48 20.36
CA LEU A 128 10.31 11.88 20.82
C LEU A 128 10.41 10.38 21.09
N GLU A 129 11.45 9.72 20.58
CA GLU A 129 11.57 8.25 20.69
C GLU A 129 11.76 7.85 22.17
N GLY A 130 10.89 6.95 22.65
CA GLY A 130 10.87 6.48 24.03
C GLY A 130 10.34 7.52 25.05
N LEU A 131 9.73 8.62 24.59
CA LEU A 131 9.11 9.60 25.48
C LEU A 131 7.93 8.98 26.22
N MET A 132 7.93 9.10 27.54
CA MET A 132 6.77 8.73 28.36
C MET A 132 5.88 9.94 28.60
N VAL A 133 4.60 9.83 28.22
CA VAL A 133 3.56 10.80 28.56
C VAL A 133 2.50 10.08 29.38
N GLU A 134 2.47 10.36 30.67
CA GLU A 134 1.70 9.60 31.67
C GLU A 134 2.11 8.11 31.66
N ASP A 135 1.19 7.21 31.33
CA ASP A 135 1.38 5.76 31.21
C ASP A 135 1.47 5.28 29.75
N VAL A 136 1.81 6.19 28.82
CA VAL A 136 1.88 5.92 27.38
C VAL A 136 3.28 6.21 26.88
N GLU A 137 3.90 5.22 26.23
CA GLU A 137 5.17 5.36 25.53
C GLU A 137 4.94 5.85 24.10
N VAL A 138 5.79 6.74 23.66
CA VAL A 138 5.75 7.36 22.33
C VAL A 138 6.88 6.82 21.48
N HIS A 139 6.56 6.30 20.28
CA HIS A 139 7.54 5.98 19.26
C HIS A 139 7.31 6.89 18.05
N PHE A 140 8.38 7.51 17.56
CA PHE A 140 8.29 8.41 16.42
C PHE A 140 9.39 8.11 15.41
N SER A 141 9.02 7.69 14.23
CA SER A 141 9.96 7.30 13.18
C SER A 141 9.73 8.11 11.90
N PRO A 142 10.79 8.70 11.30
CA PRO A 142 10.67 9.31 9.98
C PRO A 142 10.46 8.24 8.91
N ALA A 143 9.79 8.64 7.83
CA ALA A 143 9.59 7.89 6.62
C ALA A 143 10.19 8.65 5.43
N THR A 144 9.66 8.47 4.24
CA THR A 144 10.16 9.14 3.04
C THR A 144 9.90 10.66 3.11
N GLU A 145 10.96 11.47 2.95
CA GLU A 145 10.92 12.95 2.95
C GLU A 145 10.34 13.51 4.27
N HIS A 146 9.29 14.36 4.14
CA HIS A 146 8.58 14.99 5.26
C HIS A 146 7.62 14.05 6.01
N ARG A 147 7.47 12.81 5.57
CA ARG A 147 6.57 11.83 6.20
C ARG A 147 7.19 11.25 7.46
N ALA A 148 6.32 10.87 8.38
CA ALA A 148 6.69 10.18 9.61
C ALA A 148 5.53 9.32 10.12
N VAL A 149 5.80 8.53 11.14
CA VAL A 149 4.82 7.73 11.86
C VAL A 149 4.97 8.00 13.36
N LEU A 150 3.84 8.17 14.03
CA LEU A 150 3.75 8.28 15.49
C LEU A 150 2.99 7.05 16.00
N VAL A 151 3.53 6.39 17.03
CA VAL A 151 2.86 5.29 17.73
C VAL A 151 2.74 5.65 19.20
N LEU A 152 1.56 5.43 19.75
CA LEU A 152 1.26 5.54 21.17
C LEU A 152 1.02 4.13 21.73
N SER A 153 1.89 3.68 22.62
CA SER A 153 1.83 2.35 23.25
C SER A 153 1.46 2.49 24.71
N GLY A 154 0.30 1.98 25.11
CA GLY A 154 -0.16 2.07 26.49
C GLY A 154 -1.60 1.60 26.68
N PRO A 155 -2.04 1.45 27.94
CA PRO A 155 -3.37 0.93 28.23
C PRO A 155 -4.46 1.96 27.96
N GLY A 156 -5.64 1.48 27.57
CA GLY A 156 -6.85 2.30 27.52
C GLY A 156 -6.83 3.39 26.43
N LEU A 157 -6.20 3.13 25.30
CA LEU A 157 -6.20 3.99 24.12
C LEU A 157 -7.31 3.60 23.14
N SER A 158 -7.69 4.53 22.25
CA SER A 158 -8.67 4.34 21.17
C SER A 158 -8.24 5.10 19.92
N PRO A 159 -8.44 4.54 18.70
CA PRO A 159 -8.19 5.23 17.45
C PRO A 159 -9.26 6.28 17.11
N ALA A 160 -10.35 6.37 17.88
CA ALA A 160 -11.45 7.29 17.63
C ALA A 160 -11.09 8.74 18.01
N VAL A 161 -10.09 9.29 17.31
CA VAL A 161 -9.61 10.67 17.46
C VAL A 161 -9.53 11.36 16.10
N SER A 162 -9.74 12.69 16.11
CA SER A 162 -9.71 13.47 14.87
C SER A 162 -8.29 13.65 14.32
N ASP A 163 -8.19 13.79 12.99
CA ASP A 163 -6.97 14.25 12.34
C ASP A 163 -6.61 15.67 12.81
N THR A 164 -5.30 15.95 12.95
CA THR A 164 -4.77 17.31 13.16
C THR A 164 -4.21 17.89 11.86
N ASP A 165 -4.00 17.08 10.83
CA ASP A 165 -3.62 17.51 9.48
C ASP A 165 -4.81 18.23 8.81
N PRO A 166 -4.69 19.53 8.45
CA PRO A 166 -5.76 20.27 7.80
C PRO A 166 -6.08 19.78 6.37
N LYS A 167 -5.25 18.88 5.82
CA LYS A 167 -5.30 18.33 4.45
C LYS A 167 -5.08 19.40 3.36
N ALA A 168 -4.63 18.95 2.18
CA ALA A 168 -4.46 19.85 1.05
C ALA A 168 -5.83 20.43 0.56
N PRO A 169 -5.91 21.67 0.07
CA PRO A 169 -4.80 22.61 -0.12
C PRO A 169 -4.58 23.56 1.07
N ASN A 170 -4.95 23.20 2.28
CA ASN A 170 -5.12 24.09 3.43
C ASN A 170 -3.80 24.35 4.19
N ASP A 171 -2.80 24.95 3.53
CA ASP A 171 -1.70 25.63 4.22
C ASP A 171 -2.15 27.04 4.67
N GLY A 172 -1.50 27.59 5.70
CA GLY A 172 -1.85 28.91 6.23
C GLY A 172 -3.07 28.94 7.16
N VAL A 173 -3.51 27.77 7.69
CA VAL A 173 -4.64 27.67 8.62
C VAL A 173 -4.19 27.43 10.05
N ALA A 174 -5.03 27.83 11.01
CA ALA A 174 -4.76 27.56 12.41
C ALA A 174 -4.72 26.06 12.71
N TYR A 175 -3.74 25.65 13.53
CA TYR A 175 -3.66 24.30 14.04
C TYR A 175 -4.94 23.93 14.82
N LYS A 176 -5.41 22.70 14.57
CA LYS A 176 -6.56 22.14 15.29
C LYS A 176 -6.08 20.98 16.16
N PRO A 177 -6.21 21.07 17.48
CA PRO A 177 -5.91 19.96 18.38
C PRO A 177 -6.79 18.73 18.07
N ALA A 178 -6.27 17.55 18.35
CA ALA A 178 -7.02 16.32 18.25
C ALA A 178 -8.19 16.32 19.24
N GLN A 179 -9.32 15.79 18.79
CA GLN A 179 -10.55 15.66 19.57
C GLN A 179 -11.00 14.21 19.59
N ALA A 180 -11.61 13.75 20.68
CA ALA A 180 -12.28 12.45 20.71
C ALA A 180 -13.48 12.48 19.75
N LEU A 181 -13.60 11.45 18.91
CA LEU A 181 -14.70 11.28 17.96
C LEU A 181 -15.86 10.45 18.53
N GLU A 182 -15.66 9.88 19.71
CA GLU A 182 -16.66 9.16 20.47
C GLU A 182 -16.60 9.55 21.96
N ASP A 183 -17.71 9.43 22.67
CA ASP A 183 -17.77 9.72 24.10
C ASP A 183 -17.30 8.52 24.94
N SER A 184 -16.00 8.18 24.82
CA SER A 184 -15.37 7.13 25.61
C SER A 184 -14.16 7.68 26.40
N PRO A 185 -13.86 7.10 27.59
CA PRO A 185 -12.68 7.48 28.35
C PRO A 185 -11.38 7.28 27.54
N SER A 186 -11.31 6.22 26.75
CA SER A 186 -10.12 5.88 25.94
C SER A 186 -9.91 6.86 24.80
N ALA A 187 -10.96 7.27 24.06
CA ALA A 187 -10.83 8.28 23.01
C ALA A 187 -10.41 9.65 23.59
N ARG A 188 -10.98 10.04 24.73
CA ARG A 188 -10.57 11.26 25.45
C ARG A 188 -9.12 11.19 25.93
N LYS A 189 -8.68 10.02 26.46
CA LYS A 189 -7.29 9.81 26.85
C LYS A 189 -6.36 9.95 25.66
N THR A 190 -6.62 9.25 24.55
CA THR A 190 -5.79 9.31 23.34
C THR A 190 -5.68 10.73 22.81
N ALA A 191 -6.81 11.47 22.67
CA ALA A 191 -6.78 12.85 22.20
C ALA A 191 -5.94 13.76 23.13
N ARG A 192 -6.05 13.60 24.42
CA ARG A 192 -5.28 14.37 25.41
C ARG A 192 -3.78 14.06 25.33
N ILE A 193 -3.40 12.77 25.33
CA ILE A 193 -2.00 12.34 25.20
C ILE A 193 -1.41 12.83 23.88
N LEU A 194 -2.11 12.63 22.76
CA LEU A 194 -1.66 13.11 21.46
C LEU A 194 -1.38 14.61 21.47
N ASN A 195 -2.29 15.41 22.00
CA ASN A 195 -2.08 16.86 22.08
C ASN A 195 -0.87 17.23 22.95
N GLN A 196 -0.62 16.54 24.07
CA GLN A 196 0.57 16.73 24.88
C GLN A 196 1.85 16.40 24.11
N VAL A 197 1.87 15.27 23.36
CA VAL A 197 3.00 14.88 22.52
C VAL A 197 3.27 15.94 21.44
N LEU A 198 2.24 16.48 20.80
CA LEU A 198 2.39 17.49 19.74
C LEU A 198 2.94 18.82 20.28
N GLU A 199 2.57 19.25 21.48
CA GLU A 199 3.14 20.46 22.09
C GLU A 199 4.59 20.21 22.55
N ILE A 200 4.91 19.05 23.13
CA ILE A 200 6.30 18.66 23.44
C ILE A 200 7.16 18.64 22.16
N ALA A 201 6.61 18.09 21.07
CA ALA A 201 7.28 18.11 19.78
C ALA A 201 7.59 19.54 19.31
N TYR A 202 6.60 20.45 19.41
CA TYR A 202 6.81 21.86 19.04
C TYR A 202 7.92 22.52 19.86
N GLU A 203 7.95 22.33 21.17
CA GLU A 203 8.97 22.87 22.06
C GLU A 203 10.37 22.34 21.70
N ARG A 204 10.53 21.02 21.62
CA ARG A 204 11.83 20.38 21.36
C ARG A 204 12.32 20.64 19.95
N PHE A 205 11.47 20.48 18.96
CA PHE A 205 11.85 20.63 17.56
C PHE A 205 12.17 22.08 17.20
N SER A 206 11.50 23.07 17.79
CA SER A 206 11.75 24.49 17.52
C SER A 206 13.16 24.93 17.90
N SER A 207 13.76 24.32 18.93
CA SER A 207 15.11 24.60 19.39
C SER A 207 16.17 23.61 18.87
N HIS A 208 15.76 22.60 18.09
CA HIS A 208 16.67 21.58 17.59
C HIS A 208 17.67 22.15 16.58
N PRO A 209 18.98 21.81 16.64
CA PRO A 209 20.02 22.36 15.79
C PRO A 209 19.69 22.31 14.29
N VAL A 210 19.15 21.17 13.80
CA VAL A 210 18.71 21.01 12.40
C VAL A 210 17.72 22.10 11.98
N ASN A 211 16.78 22.45 12.85
CA ASN A 211 15.77 23.47 12.54
C ASN A 211 16.31 24.89 12.63
N LEU A 212 17.27 25.15 13.55
CA LEU A 212 17.97 26.42 13.61
C LEU A 212 18.82 26.64 12.34
N ASP A 213 19.54 25.62 11.88
CA ASP A 213 20.32 25.68 10.65
C ASP A 213 19.41 25.89 9.42
N ARG A 214 18.26 25.21 9.37
CA ARG A 214 17.27 25.41 8.29
C ARG A 214 16.76 26.84 8.25
N GLN A 215 16.41 27.41 9.41
CA GLN A 215 15.97 28.80 9.50
C GLN A 215 17.08 29.78 9.06
N ALA A 216 18.31 29.56 9.49
CA ALA A 216 19.46 30.36 9.08
C ALA A 216 19.70 30.29 7.55
N ALA A 217 19.39 29.16 6.93
CA ALA A 217 19.43 28.96 5.47
C ALA A 217 18.17 29.47 4.71
N GLY A 218 17.20 30.09 5.41
CA GLY A 218 15.95 30.57 4.81
C GLY A 218 14.97 29.47 4.42
N LEU A 219 15.14 28.26 4.96
CA LEU A 219 14.24 27.13 4.75
C LEU A 219 13.19 27.04 5.88
N TYR A 220 12.03 26.47 5.56
CA TYR A 220 11.01 26.17 6.59
C TYR A 220 11.52 25.16 7.60
N PRO A 221 11.44 25.45 8.93
CA PRO A 221 11.78 24.47 9.95
C PRO A 221 10.74 23.36 10.00
N ALA A 222 11.15 22.16 10.35
CA ALA A 222 10.30 21.01 10.63
C ALA A 222 10.00 20.96 12.14
N ASN A 223 9.32 21.99 12.67
CA ASN A 223 9.18 22.22 14.10
C ASN A 223 7.86 21.71 14.68
N PHE A 224 7.05 21.06 13.89
CA PHE A 224 5.75 20.53 14.33
C PHE A 224 5.42 19.21 13.64
N ILE A 225 4.44 18.50 14.19
CA ILE A 225 3.88 17.28 13.64
C ILE A 225 2.39 17.48 13.42
N ILE A 226 1.89 17.08 12.25
CA ILE A 226 0.47 16.93 11.96
C ILE A 226 0.14 15.47 11.72
N THR A 227 -0.97 14.99 12.29
CA THR A 227 -1.34 13.57 12.31
C THR A 227 -2.63 13.32 11.55
N ARG A 228 -2.74 12.12 10.94
CA ARG A 228 -3.96 11.65 10.31
C ARG A 228 -4.02 10.12 10.25
N GLY A 229 -5.23 9.60 10.00
CA GLY A 229 -5.43 8.17 9.79
C GLY A 229 -5.06 7.34 11.01
N ALA A 230 -5.52 7.76 12.18
CA ALA A 230 -5.40 6.98 13.41
C ALA A 230 -5.91 5.56 13.18
N GLY A 231 -5.17 4.58 13.66
CA GLY A 231 -5.56 3.18 13.62
C GLY A 231 -5.05 2.44 14.83
N MET A 232 -5.67 1.31 15.14
CA MET A 232 -5.27 0.43 16.23
C MET A 232 -4.77 -0.89 15.67
N MET A 233 -3.61 -1.32 16.13
CA MET A 233 -3.14 -2.66 15.79
C MET A 233 -4.06 -3.70 16.40
N THR A 234 -4.61 -4.57 15.56
CA THR A 234 -5.48 -5.70 15.94
C THR A 234 -4.68 -7.00 16.00
N ASP A 235 -5.28 -8.04 16.55
CA ASP A 235 -4.69 -9.39 16.50
C ASP A 235 -4.84 -9.92 15.06
N PHE A 236 -3.79 -9.72 14.28
CA PHE A 236 -3.75 -10.09 12.86
C PHE A 236 -3.42 -11.57 12.73
N GLN A 237 -4.27 -12.34 12.02
CA GLN A 237 -4.07 -13.76 11.75
C GLN A 237 -3.68 -13.93 10.27
N PRO A 238 -2.38 -13.90 9.93
CA PRO A 238 -1.94 -13.99 8.54
C PRO A 238 -2.35 -15.32 7.89
N LEU A 239 -2.93 -15.24 6.69
CA LEU A 239 -3.40 -16.42 5.96
C LEU A 239 -2.28 -17.42 5.67
N CYS A 240 -1.06 -16.95 5.42
CA CYS A 240 0.10 -17.80 5.21
C CYS A 240 0.40 -18.70 6.42
N GLN A 241 0.18 -18.19 7.64
CA GLN A 241 0.35 -18.99 8.86
C GLN A 241 -0.78 -20.02 9.03
N GLU A 242 -2.02 -19.62 8.71
CA GLU A 242 -3.18 -20.54 8.76
C GLU A 242 -3.01 -21.74 7.82
N PHE A 243 -2.56 -21.51 6.60
CA PHE A 243 -2.37 -22.55 5.57
C PHE A 243 -0.96 -23.17 5.56
N GLY A 244 0.00 -22.57 6.26
CA GLY A 244 1.36 -23.10 6.42
C GLY A 244 2.27 -22.91 5.21
N TYR A 245 2.01 -21.89 4.36
CA TYR A 245 2.90 -21.53 3.25
C TYR A 245 3.82 -20.36 3.62
N GLN A 246 4.99 -20.30 2.96
CA GLN A 246 5.91 -19.19 3.07
C GLN A 246 5.59 -18.15 1.97
N ALA A 247 5.36 -16.88 2.38
CA ALA A 247 5.06 -15.81 1.43
C ALA A 247 6.12 -14.70 1.46
N ALA A 248 6.34 -14.07 0.29
CA ALA A 248 7.19 -12.91 0.15
C ALA A 248 6.51 -11.82 -0.71
N VAL A 249 6.89 -10.57 -0.49
CA VAL A 249 6.47 -9.44 -1.33
C VAL A 249 7.68 -8.65 -1.81
N VAL A 250 7.77 -8.46 -3.12
CA VAL A 250 8.77 -7.64 -3.81
C VAL A 250 8.11 -6.32 -4.21
N ALA A 251 8.44 -5.25 -3.50
CA ALA A 251 7.83 -3.94 -3.70
C ALA A 251 8.78 -2.80 -3.31
N ARG A 252 8.37 -1.55 -3.58
CA ARG A 252 9.07 -0.32 -3.15
C ARG A 252 8.12 0.67 -2.46
N GLU A 253 6.84 0.41 -2.47
CA GLU A 253 5.82 1.28 -1.88
C GLU A 253 5.61 0.92 -0.39
N ASP A 254 5.77 1.91 0.51
CA ASP A 254 5.80 1.70 1.96
C ASP A 254 4.50 1.07 2.50
N THR A 255 3.34 1.42 1.93
CA THR A 255 2.05 0.83 2.35
C THR A 255 1.98 -0.66 2.02
N VAL A 256 2.49 -1.06 0.84
CA VAL A 256 2.55 -2.48 0.42
C VAL A 256 3.52 -3.27 1.29
N LEU A 257 4.70 -2.69 1.57
CA LEU A 257 5.69 -3.29 2.47
C LEU A 257 5.15 -3.44 3.90
N GLY A 258 4.44 -2.42 4.38
CA GLY A 258 3.80 -2.44 5.69
C GLY A 258 2.73 -3.53 5.80
N MET A 259 1.85 -3.62 4.80
CA MET A 259 0.84 -4.67 4.74
C MET A 259 1.47 -6.07 4.64
N GLY A 260 2.57 -6.21 3.89
CA GLY A 260 3.34 -7.45 3.82
C GLY A 260 3.88 -7.89 5.19
N ARG A 261 4.47 -6.95 5.96
CA ARG A 261 4.94 -7.25 7.34
C ARG A 261 3.80 -7.67 8.26
N LEU A 262 2.68 -6.94 8.24
CA LEU A 262 1.49 -7.30 9.03
C LEU A 262 0.93 -8.67 8.63
N SER A 263 1.09 -9.07 7.37
CA SER A 263 0.70 -10.38 6.85
C SER A 263 1.78 -11.46 7.02
N ALA A 264 2.80 -11.23 7.87
CA ALA A 264 3.91 -12.14 8.15
C ALA A 264 4.68 -12.59 6.90
N MET A 265 4.81 -11.73 5.90
CA MET A 265 5.55 -12.00 4.67
C MET A 265 7.00 -11.54 4.77
N THR A 266 7.89 -12.22 4.05
CA THR A 266 9.25 -11.74 3.81
C THR A 266 9.21 -10.51 2.91
N ILE A 267 9.83 -9.40 3.36
CA ILE A 267 9.91 -8.16 2.60
C ILE A 267 11.17 -8.14 1.76
N ILE A 268 11.03 -7.92 0.46
CA ILE A 268 12.12 -7.83 -0.50
C ILE A 268 12.02 -6.47 -1.22
N THR A 269 13.06 -5.67 -1.08
CA THR A 269 13.17 -4.36 -1.73
C THR A 269 14.62 -4.09 -2.11
N ASP A 270 14.84 -3.14 -3.02
CA ASP A 270 16.17 -2.69 -3.47
C ASP A 270 16.10 -1.19 -3.76
N ASP A 271 17.17 -0.45 -3.53
CA ASP A 271 17.20 1.01 -3.74
C ASP A 271 17.07 1.42 -5.22
N ARG A 272 17.33 0.49 -6.14
CA ARG A 272 17.12 0.67 -7.60
C ARG A 272 15.65 0.57 -8.01
N LEU A 273 14.79 0.05 -7.14
CA LEU A 273 13.35 0.01 -7.38
C LEU A 273 12.73 1.35 -7.02
N THR A 274 11.85 1.84 -7.88
CA THR A 274 11.08 3.07 -7.65
C THR A 274 9.57 2.79 -7.68
N GLY A 275 8.76 3.77 -7.25
CA GLY A 275 7.30 3.75 -7.40
C GLY A 275 6.82 4.32 -8.74
N ASN A 276 7.71 4.63 -9.67
CA ASN A 276 7.42 5.31 -10.94
C ASN A 276 7.75 4.44 -12.16
N VAL A 277 7.56 5.01 -13.36
CA VAL A 277 7.83 4.35 -14.66
C VAL A 277 9.31 4.06 -14.89
N ASP A 278 10.21 4.68 -14.15
CA ASP A 278 11.66 4.46 -14.18
C ASP A 278 12.12 3.29 -13.30
N THR A 279 11.19 2.58 -12.67
CA THR A 279 11.53 1.36 -11.90
C THR A 279 12.20 0.32 -12.82
N ASP A 280 13.12 -0.46 -12.26
CA ASP A 280 13.77 -1.57 -12.96
C ASP A 280 12.87 -2.83 -12.91
N PRO A 281 12.14 -3.16 -13.99
CA PRO A 281 11.22 -4.29 -14.00
C PRO A 281 11.94 -5.64 -14.05
N GLU A 282 13.09 -5.71 -14.71
CA GLU A 282 13.90 -6.91 -14.84
C GLU A 282 14.49 -7.30 -13.48
N LEU A 283 15.04 -6.33 -12.74
CA LEU A 283 15.48 -6.56 -11.36
C LEU A 283 14.34 -7.03 -10.45
N LYS A 284 13.16 -6.43 -10.57
CA LYS A 284 12.01 -6.81 -9.76
C LYS A 284 11.57 -8.24 -10.06
N ALA A 285 11.58 -8.64 -11.32
CA ALA A 285 11.32 -10.01 -11.74
C ALA A 285 12.38 -11.00 -11.20
N ASP A 286 13.65 -10.64 -11.30
CA ASP A 286 14.75 -11.49 -10.80
C ASP A 286 14.67 -11.69 -9.27
N LEU A 287 14.36 -10.64 -8.52
CA LEU A 287 14.11 -10.73 -7.08
C LEU A 287 12.92 -11.63 -6.75
N ALA A 288 11.84 -11.58 -7.54
CA ALA A 288 10.67 -12.43 -7.35
C ALA A 288 10.98 -13.90 -7.66
N LEU A 289 11.71 -14.17 -8.73
CA LEU A 289 12.17 -15.51 -9.10
C LEU A 289 13.15 -16.08 -8.05
N ASP A 290 14.02 -15.24 -7.49
CA ASP A 290 14.93 -15.65 -6.42
C ASP A 290 14.16 -15.99 -5.14
N ALA A 291 13.18 -15.18 -4.79
CA ALA A 291 12.29 -15.44 -3.65
C ALA A 291 11.53 -16.77 -3.78
N LEU A 292 11.10 -17.14 -5.00
CA LEU A 292 10.44 -18.45 -5.23
C LEU A 292 11.31 -19.65 -4.90
N LYS A 293 12.63 -19.54 -4.79
CA LYS A 293 13.49 -20.66 -4.40
C LYS A 293 13.18 -21.12 -2.97
N THR A 294 12.80 -20.18 -2.10
CA THR A 294 12.57 -20.42 -0.66
C THR A 294 11.14 -20.16 -0.20
N HIS A 295 10.30 -19.55 -1.02
CA HIS A 295 8.91 -19.23 -0.71
C HIS A 295 7.95 -19.98 -1.64
N ASP A 296 6.73 -20.15 -1.20
CA ASP A 296 5.66 -20.85 -1.91
C ASP A 296 4.77 -19.88 -2.70
N LEU A 297 4.63 -18.65 -2.20
CA LEU A 297 3.83 -17.59 -2.81
C LEU A 297 4.61 -16.27 -2.79
N VAL A 298 4.78 -15.64 -3.96
CA VAL A 298 5.52 -14.39 -4.10
C VAL A 298 4.64 -13.35 -4.79
N TYR A 299 4.53 -12.17 -4.19
CA TYR A 299 3.90 -11.02 -4.80
C TYR A 299 4.96 -10.11 -5.42
N ALA A 300 4.81 -9.74 -6.70
CA ALA A 300 5.66 -8.80 -7.41
C ALA A 300 4.84 -7.57 -7.82
N HIS A 301 5.16 -6.41 -7.25
CA HIS A 301 4.31 -5.22 -7.30
C HIS A 301 4.93 -4.08 -8.11
N ILE A 302 4.16 -3.47 -9.02
CA ILE A 302 4.48 -2.24 -9.77
C ILE A 302 3.48 -1.15 -9.40
N LYS A 303 3.96 -0.01 -8.86
CA LYS A 303 3.12 1.14 -8.44
C LYS A 303 2.82 2.13 -9.57
N ALA A 304 3.63 2.15 -10.61
CA ALA A 304 3.63 3.19 -11.64
C ALA A 304 2.26 3.45 -12.31
N PRO A 305 1.41 2.45 -12.64
CA PRO A 305 0.11 2.71 -13.27
C PRO A 305 -0.81 3.57 -12.40
N ASP A 306 -0.79 3.37 -11.07
CA ASP A 306 -1.58 4.17 -10.12
C ASP A 306 -1.11 5.61 -10.05
N VAL A 307 0.22 5.83 -9.99
CA VAL A 307 0.80 7.18 -9.98
C VAL A 307 0.38 7.95 -11.24
N MET A 308 0.47 7.32 -12.39
CA MET A 308 0.07 7.94 -13.67
C MET A 308 -1.44 8.19 -13.73
N GLY A 309 -2.25 7.33 -13.12
CA GLY A 309 -3.69 7.53 -12.97
C GLY A 309 -4.02 8.76 -12.15
N HIS A 310 -3.42 8.90 -10.96
CA HIS A 310 -3.59 10.05 -10.08
C HIS A 310 -3.13 11.37 -10.71
N ASP A 311 -2.06 11.34 -11.50
CA ASP A 311 -1.49 12.51 -12.17
C ASP A 311 -2.23 12.84 -13.50
N ASN A 312 -3.28 12.10 -13.84
CA ASN A 312 -4.02 12.23 -15.10
C ASN A 312 -3.07 12.20 -16.33
N GLN A 313 -2.20 11.19 -16.38
CA GLN A 313 -1.19 10.97 -17.43
C GLN A 313 -1.48 9.69 -18.23
N PRO A 314 -2.47 9.68 -19.15
CA PRO A 314 -2.87 8.45 -19.85
C PRO A 314 -1.73 7.81 -20.65
N LEU A 315 -0.90 8.59 -21.32
CA LEU A 315 0.27 8.08 -22.04
C LEU A 315 1.34 7.53 -21.10
N GLY A 316 1.53 8.16 -19.95
CA GLY A 316 2.39 7.65 -18.89
C GLY A 316 1.88 6.34 -18.33
N LYS A 317 0.55 6.18 -18.20
CA LYS A 317 -0.07 4.93 -17.75
C LYS A 317 0.13 3.79 -18.74
N ILE A 318 0.04 4.07 -20.05
CA ILE A 318 0.41 3.10 -21.10
C ILE A 318 1.87 2.65 -20.90
N GLN A 319 2.82 3.58 -20.73
CA GLN A 319 4.22 3.23 -20.49
C GLN A 319 4.41 2.42 -19.20
N ALA A 320 3.69 2.74 -18.13
CA ALA A 320 3.72 1.99 -16.88
C ALA A 320 3.21 0.55 -17.03
N ILE A 321 2.19 0.33 -17.86
CA ILE A 321 1.68 -0.99 -18.20
C ILE A 321 2.72 -1.78 -19.04
N GLU A 322 3.41 -1.13 -19.98
CA GLU A 322 4.49 -1.75 -20.74
C GLU A 322 5.71 -2.10 -19.86
N VAL A 323 5.98 -1.33 -18.78
CA VAL A 323 6.96 -1.69 -17.74
C VAL A 323 6.51 -2.95 -16.99
N PHE A 324 5.24 -3.03 -16.62
CA PHE A 324 4.66 -4.21 -15.98
C PHE A 324 4.73 -5.45 -16.90
N ASP A 325 4.43 -5.29 -18.17
CA ASP A 325 4.54 -6.37 -19.17
C ASP A 325 5.97 -6.94 -19.26
N ARG A 326 7.00 -6.07 -19.26
CA ARG A 326 8.40 -6.53 -19.25
C ARG A 326 8.75 -7.32 -17.99
N MET A 327 8.29 -6.87 -16.81
CA MET A 327 8.46 -7.63 -15.57
C MET A 327 7.83 -9.02 -15.69
N VAL A 328 6.60 -9.09 -16.18
CA VAL A 328 5.88 -10.35 -16.37
C VAL A 328 6.60 -11.25 -17.39
N GLY A 329 7.09 -10.69 -18.51
CA GLY A 329 7.88 -11.41 -19.49
C GLY A 329 9.13 -12.06 -18.89
N ARG A 330 9.88 -11.30 -18.11
CA ARG A 330 11.07 -11.81 -17.41
C ARG A 330 10.73 -12.90 -16.38
N ILE A 331 9.61 -12.76 -15.67
CA ILE A 331 9.10 -13.80 -14.77
C ILE A 331 8.79 -15.07 -15.56
N LEU A 332 8.03 -14.98 -16.65
CA LEU A 332 7.66 -16.13 -17.49
C LEU A 332 8.88 -16.90 -18.00
N ASP A 333 9.95 -16.20 -18.38
CA ASP A 333 11.21 -16.81 -18.85
C ASP A 333 11.93 -17.61 -17.75
N GLY A 334 11.68 -17.28 -16.48
CA GLY A 334 12.33 -17.92 -15.32
C GLY A 334 11.45 -18.96 -14.60
N LEU A 335 10.16 -19.07 -14.93
CA LEU A 335 9.26 -20.03 -14.27
C LEU A 335 9.50 -21.48 -14.73
N ASP A 336 9.34 -22.39 -13.79
CA ASP A 336 9.19 -23.82 -14.13
C ASP A 336 7.74 -24.16 -14.52
N ASP A 337 7.55 -25.35 -15.05
CA ASP A 337 6.26 -25.87 -15.53
C ASP A 337 5.31 -26.29 -14.37
N GLN A 338 5.71 -26.12 -13.12
CA GLN A 338 4.93 -26.45 -11.93
C GLN A 338 4.43 -25.21 -11.15
N THR A 339 4.80 -24.03 -11.58
CA THR A 339 4.46 -22.76 -10.92
C THR A 339 3.31 -22.06 -11.63
N TYR A 340 2.38 -21.50 -10.84
CA TYR A 340 1.32 -20.62 -11.35
C TYR A 340 1.78 -19.18 -11.37
N ILE A 341 1.38 -18.41 -12.38
CA ILE A 341 1.44 -16.96 -12.37
C ILE A 341 0.03 -16.39 -12.48
N ALA A 342 -0.24 -15.37 -11.68
CA ALA A 342 -1.49 -14.63 -11.71
C ALA A 342 -1.23 -13.14 -11.94
N LEU A 343 -2.06 -12.50 -12.77
CA LEU A 343 -2.08 -11.06 -13.00
C LEU A 343 -3.28 -10.47 -12.26
N VAL A 344 -3.06 -9.36 -11.55
CA VAL A 344 -4.11 -8.69 -10.78
C VAL A 344 -3.78 -7.22 -10.55
N ALA A 345 -4.77 -6.44 -10.14
CA ALA A 345 -4.58 -5.11 -9.52
C ALA A 345 -5.33 -5.05 -8.19
N ASP A 346 -4.93 -4.14 -7.35
CA ASP A 346 -5.56 -3.88 -6.04
C ASP A 346 -6.79 -2.96 -6.15
N HIS A 347 -6.86 -2.13 -7.20
CA HIS A 347 -8.00 -1.26 -7.55
C HIS A 347 -7.85 -0.69 -8.98
N SER A 348 -8.85 0.06 -9.42
CA SER A 348 -8.79 0.92 -10.61
C SER A 348 -8.51 2.36 -10.21
N THR A 349 -7.65 3.07 -10.98
CA THR A 349 -7.34 4.50 -10.81
C THR A 349 -7.53 5.22 -12.16
N PRO A 350 -8.80 5.52 -12.55
CA PRO A 350 -9.07 6.14 -13.84
C PRO A 350 -8.42 7.52 -13.95
N CYS A 351 -7.65 7.75 -15.03
CA CYS A 351 -6.90 8.97 -15.26
C CYS A 351 -7.76 10.23 -15.19
N GLU A 352 -8.90 10.26 -15.91
CA GLU A 352 -9.78 11.43 -15.93
C GLU A 352 -10.45 11.70 -14.57
N LYS A 353 -10.49 10.72 -13.67
CA LYS A 353 -10.97 10.90 -12.29
C LYS A 353 -9.86 11.36 -11.35
N GLY A 354 -8.62 10.91 -11.54
CA GLY A 354 -7.47 11.19 -10.68
C GLY A 354 -7.57 10.56 -9.28
N GLU A 355 -8.51 9.64 -9.06
CA GLU A 355 -8.82 8.99 -7.79
C GLU A 355 -9.30 7.55 -8.02
N HIS A 356 -9.17 6.71 -7.00
CA HIS A 356 -9.63 5.33 -7.07
C HIS A 356 -11.13 5.22 -7.35
N SER A 357 -11.51 4.17 -8.04
CA SER A 357 -12.90 3.90 -8.40
C SER A 357 -13.31 2.45 -8.14
N GLY A 358 -14.61 2.20 -8.12
CA GLY A 358 -15.18 0.90 -7.82
C GLY A 358 -15.39 0.01 -9.05
N GLU A 359 -14.76 0.32 -10.20
CA GLU A 359 -14.74 -0.58 -11.34
C GLU A 359 -13.90 -1.82 -11.03
N PRO A 360 -14.33 -3.01 -11.48
CA PRO A 360 -13.54 -4.23 -11.32
C PRO A 360 -12.25 -4.15 -12.14
N VAL A 361 -11.23 -4.85 -11.69
CA VAL A 361 -9.95 -4.97 -12.39
C VAL A 361 -9.86 -6.28 -13.16
N PRO A 362 -9.15 -6.34 -14.31
CA PRO A 362 -8.93 -7.59 -15.01
C PRO A 362 -7.99 -8.50 -14.20
N ILE A 363 -8.27 -9.81 -14.26
CA ILE A 363 -7.44 -10.87 -13.69
C ILE A 363 -7.14 -11.94 -14.72
N ALA A 364 -5.97 -12.56 -14.61
CA ALA A 364 -5.62 -13.72 -15.42
C ALA A 364 -4.76 -14.71 -14.61
N VAL A 365 -4.88 -15.99 -14.91
CA VAL A 365 -4.09 -17.06 -14.29
C VAL A 365 -3.57 -17.98 -15.39
N TRP A 366 -2.26 -18.26 -15.34
CA TRP A 366 -1.58 -19.22 -16.21
C TRP A 366 -0.77 -20.20 -15.35
N GLY A 367 -0.70 -21.44 -15.81
CA GLY A 367 0.09 -22.47 -15.14
C GLY A 367 -0.34 -23.89 -15.48
N PRO A 368 0.17 -24.88 -14.75
CA PRO A 368 -0.05 -26.29 -15.05
C PRO A 368 -1.53 -26.67 -14.93
N SER A 369 -2.02 -27.35 -15.97
CA SER A 369 -3.39 -27.91 -16.00
C SER A 369 -4.50 -26.84 -15.88
N ILE A 370 -4.21 -25.59 -16.23
CA ILE A 370 -5.22 -24.53 -16.26
C ILE A 370 -6.28 -24.82 -17.34
N ARG A 371 -7.52 -24.57 -17.01
CA ARG A 371 -8.62 -24.68 -17.98
C ARG A 371 -8.71 -23.37 -18.75
N GLN A 372 -8.09 -23.34 -19.93
CA GLN A 372 -8.07 -22.17 -20.81
C GLN A 372 -9.49 -21.70 -21.17
N ASP A 373 -9.66 -20.40 -21.30
CA ASP A 373 -10.83 -19.78 -21.91
C ASP A 373 -10.55 -19.34 -23.36
N THR A 374 -11.36 -18.44 -23.91
CA THR A 374 -11.25 -17.98 -25.30
C THR A 374 -10.75 -16.54 -25.42
N VAL A 375 -10.31 -15.94 -24.31
CA VAL A 375 -9.82 -14.56 -24.25
C VAL A 375 -8.41 -14.50 -24.83
N SER A 376 -8.10 -13.43 -25.57
CA SER A 376 -6.82 -13.27 -26.26
C SER A 376 -6.03 -12.04 -25.85
N HIS A 377 -6.70 -11.06 -25.20
CA HIS A 377 -6.06 -9.83 -24.74
C HIS A 377 -6.35 -9.61 -23.25
N TYR A 378 -5.35 -9.10 -22.54
CA TYR A 378 -5.48 -8.76 -21.13
C TYR A 378 -5.92 -7.31 -20.98
N ASP A 379 -7.22 -7.08 -21.04
CA ASP A 379 -7.82 -5.78 -20.79
C ASP A 379 -9.21 -5.90 -20.11
N GLU A 380 -9.79 -4.77 -19.72
CA GLU A 380 -11.05 -4.70 -18.98
C GLU A 380 -12.25 -5.26 -19.75
N ILE A 381 -12.21 -5.20 -21.09
CA ILE A 381 -13.31 -5.63 -21.96
C ILE A 381 -13.21 -7.13 -22.27
N ASP A 382 -12.04 -7.58 -22.69
CA ASP A 382 -11.84 -8.97 -23.07
C ASP A 382 -11.89 -9.89 -21.84
N CYS A 383 -11.21 -9.53 -20.74
CA CYS A 383 -11.23 -10.30 -19.50
C CYS A 383 -12.64 -10.40 -18.88
N SER A 384 -13.56 -9.46 -19.17
CA SER A 384 -14.94 -9.54 -18.68
C SER A 384 -15.72 -10.76 -19.25
N ARG A 385 -15.22 -11.41 -20.28
CA ARG A 385 -15.78 -12.62 -20.90
C ARG A 385 -15.07 -13.89 -20.47
N GLY A 386 -14.09 -13.78 -19.58
CA GLY A 386 -13.21 -14.87 -19.17
C GLY A 386 -13.89 -15.95 -18.32
N GLY A 387 -13.26 -17.12 -18.30
CA GLY A 387 -13.79 -18.33 -17.65
C GLY A 387 -13.82 -18.28 -16.12
N LEU A 388 -13.08 -17.37 -15.47
CA LEU A 388 -13.18 -17.13 -14.02
C LEU A 388 -14.43 -16.33 -13.65
N GLY A 389 -15.03 -15.63 -14.62
CA GLY A 389 -16.16 -14.75 -14.37
C GLY A 389 -15.76 -13.53 -13.53
N ARG A 390 -16.62 -13.14 -12.57
CA ARG A 390 -16.39 -12.00 -11.68
C ARG A 390 -16.27 -12.47 -10.24
N LEU A 391 -15.11 -12.24 -9.65
CA LEU A 391 -14.75 -12.68 -8.29
C LEU A 391 -14.48 -11.47 -7.39
N THR A 392 -14.59 -11.65 -6.08
CA THR A 392 -13.97 -10.74 -5.12
C THR A 392 -12.49 -11.05 -4.94
N GLY A 393 -11.69 -10.11 -4.41
CA GLY A 393 -10.26 -10.32 -4.20
C GLY A 393 -9.95 -11.55 -3.35
N ARG A 394 -10.77 -11.82 -2.34
CA ARG A 394 -10.61 -12.99 -1.49
C ARG A 394 -10.94 -14.28 -2.25
N GLU A 395 -12.01 -14.33 -3.02
CA GLU A 395 -12.37 -15.49 -3.86
C GLU A 395 -11.29 -15.79 -4.90
N PHE A 396 -10.71 -14.75 -5.49
CA PHE A 396 -9.59 -14.90 -6.43
C PHE A 396 -8.38 -15.56 -5.77
N LEU A 397 -7.94 -15.08 -4.60
CA LEU A 397 -6.81 -15.68 -3.87
C LEU A 397 -7.09 -17.14 -3.48
N PHE A 398 -8.29 -17.44 -2.97
CA PHE A 398 -8.64 -18.82 -2.62
C PHE A 398 -8.68 -19.74 -3.84
N SER A 399 -9.11 -19.25 -5.00
CA SER A 399 -9.06 -20.01 -6.26
C SER A 399 -7.62 -20.34 -6.67
N LEU A 400 -6.68 -19.41 -6.48
CA LEU A 400 -5.25 -19.66 -6.73
C LEU A 400 -4.66 -20.68 -5.74
N LEU A 401 -4.98 -20.55 -4.46
CA LEU A 401 -4.53 -21.46 -3.43
C LEU A 401 -5.06 -22.89 -3.65
N ASP A 402 -6.31 -23.02 -4.13
CA ASP A 402 -6.89 -24.32 -4.50
C ASP A 402 -6.15 -24.94 -5.69
N LEU A 403 -5.94 -24.20 -6.78
CA LEU A 403 -5.15 -24.63 -7.94
C LEU A 403 -3.77 -25.13 -7.56
N ALA A 404 -3.14 -24.49 -6.56
CA ALA A 404 -1.83 -24.86 -6.05
C ALA A 404 -1.85 -25.92 -4.93
N ASN A 405 -3.01 -26.51 -4.61
CA ASN A 405 -3.23 -27.54 -3.59
C ASN A 405 -2.92 -27.08 -2.13
N TRP A 406 -3.12 -25.83 -1.81
CA TRP A 406 -2.99 -25.31 -0.44
C TRP A 406 -4.33 -25.37 0.32
N VAL A 407 -5.48 -25.31 -0.36
CA VAL A 407 -6.79 -25.39 0.26
C VAL A 407 -7.18 -26.83 0.52
N LYS A 408 -7.67 -27.12 1.72
CA LYS A 408 -8.19 -28.46 2.08
C LYS A 408 -9.65 -28.57 1.66
N LYS A 409 -10.03 -29.73 1.09
CA LYS A 409 -11.41 -30.06 0.79
C LYS A 409 -12.28 -29.90 2.05
N GLN A 410 -13.40 -29.24 1.90
CA GLN A 410 -14.42 -29.13 2.93
C GLN A 410 -15.45 -30.27 2.80
N GLY A 411 -15.86 -30.80 3.93
CA GLY A 411 -16.76 -31.95 3.97
C GLY A 411 -16.07 -33.29 3.62
N ASN A 412 -16.86 -34.36 3.59
CA ASN A 412 -16.40 -35.74 3.31
C ASN A 412 -16.41 -36.04 1.82
#